data_ca5fa5d3f92aefad971ddd6224a44ffb
#
_entry.id   ca5fa5d3f92aefad971ddd6224a44ffb
#
_cell.length_a   1.000
_cell.length_b   1.000
_cell.length_c   1.000
_cell.angle_alpha   90.00
_cell.angle_beta   90.00
_cell.angle_gamma   90.00
#
_symmetry.space_group_name_H-M   'P 1'
#
loop_
_entity.id
_entity.type
_entity.pdbx_description
1 polymer ?
#
loop_
_entity_poly.entity_id
_entity_poly.type
_entity_poly.pdbx_seq_one_letter_code
_entity_poly.pdbx_strand_id
1 'polypeptide(L)'
;MNKKFKLVFATQNKGKYEEVREMMPRNICLLGLSDLNFNGDIAETGETLKQNAKIKSDYIFNNFKMNCFADDSGLEIDSLNGMPGVHSARFAGKNCNIQDNIKKIWQLLIEHKNTKARFKTVFSLNINAKTYFFEGKIDGKIIFQQKGGNGFGYDSIFIPDGYRKTFAELSSIKKNQISHRSKALKRLIIFLDKKKYL
;
A
#
# COMPACT_ATOMS: atom_id res chain seq x y z
N MET A 1 16.93 17.48 23.53
CA MET A 1 16.59 16.73 22.29
C MET A 1 15.13 16.29 22.36
N ASN A 2 14.26 16.80 21.50
CA ASN A 2 12.86 16.35 21.45
C ASN A 2 12.82 14.87 21.08
N LYS A 3 12.22 14.05 21.95
CA LYS A 3 12.09 12.61 21.75
C LYS A 3 11.18 12.36 20.54
N LYS A 4 11.72 11.81 19.46
CA LYS A 4 10.92 11.46 18.27
C LYS A 4 9.84 10.46 18.62
N PHE A 5 8.65 10.64 18.07
CA PHE A 5 7.55 9.68 18.21
C PHE A 5 7.88 8.39 17.45
N LYS A 6 8.01 7.26 18.17
CA LYS A 6 8.29 5.96 17.57
C LYS A 6 7.01 5.34 17.03
N LEU A 7 7.03 4.92 15.77
CA LEU A 7 5.89 4.30 15.08
C LEU A 7 6.38 3.15 14.20
N VAL A 8 5.86 1.95 14.41
CA VAL A 8 6.22 0.77 13.63
C VAL A 8 5.36 0.68 12.38
N PHE A 9 5.97 0.47 11.22
CA PHE A 9 5.24 0.10 10.00
C PHE A 9 5.33 -1.42 9.77
N ALA A 10 4.20 -2.11 10.00
CA ALA A 10 4.08 -3.56 9.92
C ALA A 10 3.92 -4.01 8.46
N THR A 11 5.00 -3.98 7.70
CA THR A 11 5.06 -4.46 6.30
C THR A 11 6.34 -5.21 6.03
N GLN A 12 6.25 -6.32 5.29
CA GLN A 12 7.40 -7.06 4.74
C GLN A 12 7.76 -6.58 3.34
N ASN A 13 6.90 -5.78 2.71
CA ASN A 13 7.13 -5.26 1.38
C ASN A 13 8.10 -4.07 1.42
N LYS A 14 9.34 -4.29 0.97
CA LYS A 14 10.39 -3.27 0.94
C LYS A 14 9.98 -2.02 0.17
N GLY A 15 9.30 -2.18 -0.98
CA GLY A 15 8.85 -1.04 -1.78
C GLY A 15 7.84 -0.17 -1.03
N LYS A 16 6.89 -0.77 -0.31
CA LYS A 16 5.94 -0.03 0.52
C LYS A 16 6.65 0.70 1.67
N TYR A 17 7.61 0.04 2.33
CA TYR A 17 8.39 0.62 3.41
C TYR A 17 9.17 1.85 2.94
N GLU A 18 9.88 1.75 1.81
CA GLU A 18 10.67 2.85 1.26
C GLU A 18 9.78 4.04 0.86
N GLU A 19 8.66 3.81 0.16
CA GLU A 19 7.73 4.89 -0.16
C GLU A 19 7.22 5.62 1.09
N VAL A 20 6.85 4.89 2.14
CA VAL A 20 6.40 5.48 3.40
C VAL A 20 7.54 6.22 4.10
N ARG A 21 8.75 5.65 4.13
CA ARG A 21 9.93 6.26 4.73
C ARG A 21 10.29 7.61 4.09
N GLU A 22 10.24 7.69 2.76
CA GLU A 22 10.50 8.93 2.02
C GLU A 22 9.50 10.05 2.36
N MET A 23 8.27 9.69 2.69
CA MET A 23 7.20 10.66 2.99
C MET A 23 7.02 10.96 4.48
N MET A 24 7.71 10.20 5.37
CA MET A 24 7.50 10.32 6.81
C MET A 24 8.13 11.60 7.37
N PRO A 25 7.41 12.39 8.20
CA PRO A 25 7.95 13.57 8.85
C PRO A 25 9.14 13.27 9.77
N ARG A 26 10.09 14.21 9.88
CA ARG A 26 11.33 14.04 10.65
C ARG A 26 11.14 13.86 12.15
N ASN A 27 10.02 14.29 12.71
CA ASN A 27 9.63 14.12 14.12
C ASN A 27 9.08 12.72 14.44
N ILE A 28 8.83 11.88 13.42
CA ILE A 28 8.49 10.47 13.58
C ILE A 28 9.75 9.62 13.36
N CYS A 29 10.02 8.70 14.28
CA CYS A 29 10.99 7.63 14.11
C CYS A 29 10.24 6.41 13.56
N LEU A 30 10.27 6.22 12.24
CA LEU A 30 9.67 5.07 11.59
C LEU A 30 10.55 3.84 11.81
N LEU A 31 9.96 2.79 12.37
CA LEU A 31 10.57 1.48 12.56
C LEU A 31 9.94 0.46 11.61
N GLY A 32 10.74 -0.46 11.09
CA GLY A 32 10.27 -1.61 10.32
C GLY A 32 10.18 -2.88 11.18
N LEU A 33 9.74 -3.97 10.59
CA LEU A 33 9.67 -5.28 11.27
C LEU A 33 11.05 -5.81 11.66
N SER A 34 12.08 -5.51 10.87
CA SER A 34 13.47 -5.83 11.18
C SER A 34 13.98 -5.18 12.47
N ASP A 35 13.53 -3.95 12.77
CA ASP A 35 13.90 -3.25 13.99
C ASP A 35 13.30 -3.90 15.25
N LEU A 36 12.29 -4.76 15.07
CA LEU A 36 11.67 -5.57 16.12
C LEU A 36 12.23 -7.01 16.18
N ASN A 37 13.22 -7.34 15.36
CA ASN A 37 13.70 -8.71 15.14
C ASN A 37 12.57 -9.68 14.74
N PHE A 38 11.53 -9.16 14.06
CA PHE A 38 10.41 -9.97 13.59
C PHE A 38 10.67 -10.45 12.17
N ASN A 39 10.88 -11.76 12.02
CA ASN A 39 11.12 -12.46 10.75
C ASN A 39 9.95 -13.38 10.36
N GLY A 40 8.87 -13.38 11.14
CA GLY A 40 7.69 -14.21 10.88
C GLY A 40 6.81 -13.65 9.76
N ASP A 41 5.85 -14.45 9.31
CA ASP A 41 4.78 -14.02 8.42
C ASP A 41 3.49 -13.77 9.20
N ILE A 42 2.71 -12.77 8.79
CA ILE A 42 1.39 -12.49 9.36
C ILE A 42 0.37 -12.85 8.30
N ALA A 43 -0.36 -13.94 8.53
CA ALA A 43 -1.35 -14.45 7.60
C ALA A 43 -2.45 -13.41 7.32
N GLU A 44 -2.62 -13.08 6.06
CA GLU A 44 -3.68 -12.17 5.58
C GLU A 44 -4.93 -12.99 5.22
N THR A 45 -5.77 -13.27 6.22
CA THR A 45 -6.98 -14.10 6.10
C THR A 45 -8.26 -13.29 5.90
N GLY A 46 -8.15 -11.97 5.83
CA GLY A 46 -9.30 -11.08 5.64
C GLY A 46 -9.78 -11.04 4.19
N GLU A 47 -11.05 -10.79 4.03
CA GLU A 47 -11.73 -10.65 2.73
C GLU A 47 -11.63 -9.22 2.16
N THR A 48 -11.16 -8.26 2.95
CA THR A 48 -11.03 -6.86 2.54
C THR A 48 -9.65 -6.30 2.91
N LEU A 49 -9.19 -5.28 2.18
CA LEU A 49 -7.97 -4.55 2.50
C LEU A 49 -7.98 -4.04 3.95
N LYS A 50 -9.14 -3.58 4.43
CA LYS A 50 -9.30 -3.09 5.81
C LYS A 50 -9.08 -4.20 6.84
N GLN A 51 -9.62 -5.39 6.61
CA GLN A 51 -9.44 -6.53 7.51
C GLN A 51 -7.97 -6.97 7.55
N ASN A 52 -7.30 -7.11 6.40
CA ASN A 52 -5.90 -7.50 6.36
C ASN A 52 -4.98 -6.45 6.99
N ALA A 53 -5.20 -5.15 6.73
CA ALA A 53 -4.47 -4.09 7.40
C ALA A 53 -4.64 -4.18 8.94
N LYS A 54 -5.88 -4.44 9.41
CA LYS A 54 -6.18 -4.60 10.85
C LYS A 54 -5.47 -5.82 11.44
N ILE A 55 -5.55 -6.97 10.81
CA ILE A 55 -4.89 -8.20 11.27
C ILE A 55 -3.40 -7.95 11.50
N LYS A 56 -2.71 -7.31 10.55
CA LYS A 56 -1.28 -7.00 10.66
C LYS A 56 -0.97 -6.01 11.79
N SER A 57 -1.73 -4.93 11.89
CA SER A 57 -1.49 -3.94 12.94
C SER A 57 -1.81 -4.48 14.33
N ASP A 58 -2.88 -5.27 14.48
CA ASP A 58 -3.24 -5.90 15.75
C ASP A 58 -2.18 -6.91 16.19
N TYR A 59 -1.67 -7.72 15.25
CA TYR A 59 -0.63 -8.69 15.56
C TYR A 59 0.61 -8.00 16.15
N ILE A 60 1.10 -6.94 15.50
CA ILE A 60 2.29 -6.22 15.99
C ILE A 60 2.00 -5.51 17.30
N PHE A 61 0.85 -4.84 17.44
CA PHE A 61 0.49 -4.17 18.68
C PHE A 61 0.40 -5.15 19.86
N ASN A 62 -0.24 -6.30 19.67
CA ASN A 62 -0.45 -7.30 20.72
C ASN A 62 0.83 -7.99 21.16
N ASN A 63 1.76 -8.24 20.24
CA ASN A 63 2.99 -8.96 20.56
C ASN A 63 4.13 -8.04 21.05
N PHE A 64 4.22 -6.81 20.52
CA PHE A 64 5.32 -5.90 20.82
C PHE A 64 4.92 -4.71 21.70
N LYS A 65 3.62 -4.50 21.96
CA LYS A 65 3.08 -3.39 22.77
C LYS A 65 3.55 -2.00 22.30
N MET A 66 3.78 -1.87 21.01
CA MET A 66 4.23 -0.62 20.38
C MET A 66 3.14 -0.01 19.51
N ASN A 67 3.08 1.33 19.47
CA ASN A 67 2.25 2.02 18.50
C ASN A 67 2.72 1.62 17.09
N CYS A 68 1.78 1.17 16.27
CA CYS A 68 2.10 0.64 14.95
C CYS A 68 0.99 0.91 13.95
N PHE A 69 1.33 0.87 12.69
CA PHE A 69 0.37 0.81 11.61
C PHE A 69 0.77 -0.24 10.58
N ALA A 70 -0.22 -0.74 9.85
CA ALA A 70 -0.03 -1.65 8.74
C ALA A 70 -0.86 -1.18 7.55
N ASP A 71 -0.47 -1.57 6.34
CA ASP A 71 -1.28 -1.33 5.16
C ASP A 71 -1.70 -2.65 4.50
N ASP A 72 -2.85 -2.61 3.86
CA ASP A 72 -3.11 -3.50 2.74
C ASP A 72 -3.53 -2.67 1.53
N SER A 73 -3.07 -3.12 0.34
CA SER A 73 -3.22 -2.36 -0.90
C SER A 73 -3.57 -3.30 -2.04
N GLY A 74 -4.46 -2.86 -2.90
CA GLY A 74 -4.88 -3.62 -4.07
C GLY A 74 -5.08 -2.76 -5.29
N LEU A 75 -4.97 -3.40 -6.45
CA LEU A 75 -5.43 -2.92 -7.73
C LEU A 75 -6.86 -3.44 -7.93
N GLU A 76 -7.79 -2.55 -8.20
CA GLU A 76 -9.18 -2.88 -8.54
C GLU A 76 -9.43 -2.47 -9.99
N ILE A 77 -10.00 -3.38 -10.80
CA ILE A 77 -10.29 -3.16 -12.23
C ILE A 77 -11.78 -3.27 -12.45
N ASP A 78 -12.39 -2.23 -13.02
CA ASP A 78 -13.86 -2.13 -13.13
C ASP A 78 -14.48 -3.28 -13.91
N SER A 79 -13.95 -3.60 -15.08
CA SER A 79 -14.44 -4.69 -15.93
C SER A 79 -14.21 -6.09 -15.37
N LEU A 80 -13.39 -6.21 -14.34
CA LEU A 80 -13.15 -7.47 -13.62
C LEU A 80 -13.84 -7.48 -12.23
N ASN A 81 -14.90 -6.68 -12.05
CA ASN A 81 -15.67 -6.58 -10.80
C ASN A 81 -14.78 -6.30 -9.57
N GLY A 82 -13.76 -5.47 -9.74
CA GLY A 82 -12.83 -5.10 -8.68
C GLY A 82 -11.69 -6.09 -8.46
N MET A 83 -11.61 -7.18 -9.21
CA MET A 83 -10.42 -8.05 -9.16
C MET A 83 -9.19 -7.32 -9.72
N PRO A 84 -7.98 -7.64 -9.26
CA PRO A 84 -7.61 -8.61 -8.23
C PRO A 84 -7.90 -8.18 -6.78
N GLY A 85 -8.11 -6.88 -6.48
CA GLY A 85 -8.48 -6.39 -5.15
C GLY A 85 -7.52 -6.86 -4.05
N VAL A 86 -8.03 -7.48 -3.00
CA VAL A 86 -7.27 -8.04 -1.87
C VAL A 86 -6.27 -9.12 -2.28
N HIS A 87 -6.47 -9.75 -3.44
CA HIS A 87 -5.59 -10.79 -3.98
C HIS A 87 -4.48 -10.25 -4.88
N SER A 88 -4.25 -8.93 -4.93
CA SER A 88 -3.33 -8.29 -5.87
C SER A 88 -1.91 -8.87 -5.86
N ALA A 89 -1.37 -9.21 -4.70
CA ALA A 89 -0.02 -9.77 -4.61
C ALA A 89 0.08 -11.21 -5.17
N ARG A 90 -1.01 -12.00 -5.06
CA ARG A 90 -1.06 -13.44 -5.38
C ARG A 90 -2.11 -13.80 -6.44
N PHE A 91 -2.40 -12.88 -7.35
CA PHE A 91 -3.50 -13.02 -8.31
C PHE A 91 -3.32 -14.20 -9.27
N ALA A 92 -2.09 -14.46 -9.70
CA ALA A 92 -1.77 -15.63 -10.55
C ALA A 92 -1.36 -16.88 -9.75
N GLY A 93 -1.27 -16.79 -8.43
CA GLY A 93 -0.91 -17.93 -7.58
C GLY A 93 -0.06 -17.58 -6.37
N LYS A 94 0.28 -18.58 -5.56
CA LYS A 94 0.97 -18.41 -4.27
C LYS A 94 2.40 -17.87 -4.39
N ASN A 95 3.05 -18.02 -5.56
CA ASN A 95 4.44 -17.58 -5.79
C ASN A 95 4.59 -16.05 -5.86
N CYS A 96 3.49 -15.29 -5.82
CA CYS A 96 3.47 -13.83 -5.86
C CYS A 96 4.31 -13.21 -7.00
N ASN A 97 4.39 -13.91 -8.16
CA ASN A 97 5.16 -13.45 -9.32
C ASN A 97 4.41 -12.33 -10.02
N ILE A 98 4.99 -11.13 -10.05
CA ILE A 98 4.34 -9.96 -10.63
C ILE A 98 4.14 -10.08 -12.15
N GLN A 99 5.06 -10.74 -12.86
CA GLN A 99 4.93 -10.91 -14.31
C GLN A 99 3.76 -11.83 -14.66
N ASP A 100 3.56 -12.89 -13.88
CA ASP A 100 2.43 -13.79 -14.05
C ASP A 100 1.12 -13.10 -13.66
N ASN A 101 1.12 -12.29 -12.61
CA ASN A 101 -0.04 -11.47 -12.23
C ASN A 101 -0.43 -10.49 -13.35
N ILE A 102 0.54 -9.82 -13.98
CA ILE A 102 0.33 -8.90 -15.10
C ILE A 102 -0.22 -9.65 -16.31
N LYS A 103 0.39 -10.77 -16.69
CA LYS A 103 -0.10 -11.62 -17.79
C LYS A 103 -1.54 -12.06 -17.58
N LYS A 104 -1.89 -12.48 -16.36
CA LYS A 104 -3.26 -12.87 -16.02
C LYS A 104 -4.24 -11.71 -16.15
N ILE A 105 -3.87 -10.49 -15.71
CA ILE A 105 -4.70 -9.30 -15.91
C ILE A 105 -4.95 -9.06 -17.41
N TRP A 106 -3.89 -9.09 -18.23
CA TRP A 106 -4.03 -8.89 -19.67
C TRP A 106 -4.91 -9.94 -20.35
N GLN A 107 -4.73 -11.22 -19.99
CA GLN A 107 -5.58 -12.31 -20.49
C GLN A 107 -7.07 -12.07 -20.18
N LEU A 108 -7.38 -11.64 -18.95
CA LEU A 108 -8.75 -11.36 -18.55
C LEU A 108 -9.32 -10.08 -19.17
N LEU A 109 -8.46 -9.12 -19.53
CA LEU A 109 -8.87 -7.83 -20.09
C LEU A 109 -8.94 -7.80 -21.62
N ILE A 110 -8.42 -8.81 -22.33
CA ILE A 110 -8.21 -8.75 -23.77
C ILE A 110 -9.50 -8.45 -24.56
N GLU A 111 -10.65 -8.91 -24.07
CA GLU A 111 -11.96 -8.69 -24.70
C GLU A 111 -12.70 -7.46 -24.13
N HIS A 112 -12.12 -6.79 -23.14
CA HIS A 112 -12.77 -5.65 -22.49
C HIS A 112 -12.28 -4.32 -23.07
N LYS A 113 -13.22 -3.49 -23.55
CA LYS A 113 -12.91 -2.11 -23.98
C LYS A 113 -12.61 -1.18 -22.79
N ASN A 114 -13.20 -1.47 -21.63
CA ASN A 114 -13.01 -0.68 -20.42
C ASN A 114 -11.82 -1.22 -19.62
N THR A 115 -10.73 -0.45 -19.55
CA THR A 115 -9.55 -0.78 -18.76
C THR A 115 -9.41 0.10 -17.51
N LYS A 116 -10.50 0.81 -17.11
CA LYS A 116 -10.50 1.63 -15.90
C LYS A 116 -10.16 0.80 -14.68
N ALA A 117 -9.29 1.35 -13.88
CA ALA A 117 -8.77 0.69 -12.69
C ALA A 117 -8.44 1.73 -11.62
N ARG A 118 -8.26 1.28 -10.40
CA ARG A 118 -7.77 2.11 -9.30
C ARG A 118 -6.82 1.35 -8.41
N PHE A 119 -5.83 2.03 -7.89
CA PHE A 119 -5.14 1.56 -6.71
C PHE A 119 -5.83 2.07 -5.46
N LYS A 120 -5.99 1.18 -4.49
CA LYS A 120 -6.53 1.48 -3.17
C LYS A 120 -5.59 0.98 -2.09
N THR A 121 -5.48 1.74 -1.01
CA THR A 121 -4.76 1.32 0.21
C THR A 121 -5.57 1.68 1.44
N VAL A 122 -5.50 0.84 2.45
CA VAL A 122 -6.05 1.09 3.77
C VAL A 122 -4.92 0.95 4.79
N PHE A 123 -4.67 2.00 5.56
CA PHE A 123 -3.84 1.91 6.76
C PHE A 123 -4.71 1.63 7.98
N SER A 124 -4.27 0.69 8.80
CA SER A 124 -4.79 0.45 10.16
C SER A 124 -3.73 0.89 11.16
N LEU A 125 -4.03 1.91 11.95
CA LEU A 125 -3.17 2.46 13.01
C LEU A 125 -3.65 1.98 14.36
N ASN A 126 -2.79 1.31 15.11
CA ASN A 126 -2.99 1.00 16.53
C ASN A 126 -2.14 1.92 17.39
N ILE A 127 -2.81 2.75 18.18
CA ILE A 127 -2.18 3.71 19.08
C ILE A 127 -2.99 3.80 20.39
N ASN A 128 -2.32 3.67 21.54
CA ASN A 128 -2.95 3.70 22.86
C ASN A 128 -4.16 2.76 22.96
N ALA A 129 -4.01 1.52 22.47
CA ALA A 129 -5.04 0.48 22.44
C ALA A 129 -6.32 0.84 21.64
N LYS A 130 -6.24 1.83 20.75
CA LYS A 130 -7.34 2.21 19.84
C LYS A 130 -6.90 2.02 18.39
N THR A 131 -7.83 1.54 17.56
CA THR A 131 -7.59 1.33 16.12
C THR A 131 -8.27 2.41 15.30
N TYR A 132 -7.53 2.97 14.34
CA TYR A 132 -8.02 3.97 13.38
C TYR A 132 -7.67 3.54 11.95
N PHE A 133 -8.48 3.95 10.98
CA PHE A 133 -8.30 3.59 9.58
C PHE A 133 -8.17 4.82 8.70
N PHE A 134 -7.27 4.75 7.71
CA PHE A 134 -7.03 5.81 6.73
C PHE A 134 -6.96 5.19 5.34
N GLU A 135 -7.83 5.63 4.45
CA GLU A 135 -7.89 5.13 3.10
C GLU A 135 -7.32 6.15 2.12
N GLY A 136 -6.74 5.64 1.04
CA GLY A 136 -6.34 6.44 -0.09
C GLY A 136 -6.57 5.68 -1.38
N LYS A 137 -7.00 6.39 -2.42
CA LYS A 137 -7.20 5.82 -3.76
C LYS A 137 -6.68 6.75 -4.84
N ILE A 138 -6.32 6.16 -5.97
CA ILE A 138 -6.06 6.85 -7.22
C ILE A 138 -6.68 6.08 -8.36
N ASP A 139 -7.51 6.76 -9.13
CA ASP A 139 -8.15 6.21 -10.32
C ASP A 139 -7.19 6.34 -11.52
N GLY A 140 -7.38 5.51 -12.53
CA GLY A 140 -6.56 5.45 -13.72
C GLY A 140 -6.99 4.32 -14.65
N LYS A 141 -6.06 3.81 -15.46
CA LYS A 141 -6.33 2.73 -16.42
C LYS A 141 -5.15 1.78 -16.57
N ILE A 142 -5.45 0.55 -16.97
CA ILE A 142 -4.46 -0.46 -17.35
C ILE A 142 -4.12 -0.32 -18.84
N ILE A 143 -2.83 -0.50 -19.15
CA ILE A 143 -2.32 -0.60 -20.53
C ILE A 143 -1.74 -2.00 -20.77
N PHE A 144 -1.79 -2.44 -22.04
CA PHE A 144 -1.30 -3.77 -22.48
C PHE A 144 0.19 -3.81 -22.84
N GLN A 145 0.96 -2.90 -22.28
CA GLN A 145 2.41 -2.85 -22.43
C GLN A 145 3.04 -2.36 -21.15
N GLN A 146 4.08 -3.03 -20.67
CA GLN A 146 4.85 -2.51 -19.54
C GLN A 146 5.72 -1.32 -19.98
N LYS A 147 5.68 -0.23 -19.22
CA LYS A 147 6.48 0.98 -19.46
C LYS A 147 7.09 1.47 -18.15
N GLY A 148 8.34 1.93 -18.24
CA GLY A 148 9.12 2.39 -17.09
C GLY A 148 9.76 1.26 -16.29
N GLY A 149 10.66 1.62 -15.37
CA GLY A 149 11.42 0.68 -14.54
C GLY A 149 11.41 1.02 -13.06
N ASN A 150 10.71 2.11 -12.65
CA ASN A 150 10.61 2.50 -11.26
C ASN A 150 9.43 1.80 -10.56
N GLY A 151 9.46 1.83 -9.22
CA GLY A 151 8.35 1.32 -8.42
C GLY A 151 8.32 -0.21 -8.35
N PHE A 152 7.14 -0.77 -8.15
CA PHE A 152 6.91 -2.21 -7.98
C PHE A 152 5.46 -2.61 -8.31
N GLY A 153 5.22 -3.91 -8.33
CA GLY A 153 3.88 -4.43 -8.59
C GLY A 153 3.36 -4.05 -9.98
N TYR A 154 2.17 -3.53 -10.04
CA TYR A 154 1.50 -3.17 -11.30
C TYR A 154 1.83 -1.75 -11.79
N ASP A 155 2.81 -1.08 -11.21
CA ASP A 155 3.18 0.30 -11.57
C ASP A 155 3.51 0.47 -13.07
N SER A 156 4.11 -0.57 -13.69
CA SER A 156 4.50 -0.54 -15.10
C SER A 156 3.34 -0.62 -16.10
N ILE A 157 2.15 -1.00 -15.64
CA ILE A 157 0.94 -1.12 -16.49
C ILE A 157 -0.19 -0.18 -16.09
N PHE A 158 -0.01 0.66 -15.06
CA PHE A 158 -1.04 1.56 -14.56
C PHE A 158 -0.71 3.02 -14.87
N ILE A 159 -1.59 3.68 -15.64
CA ILE A 159 -1.53 5.12 -15.91
C ILE A 159 -2.56 5.81 -15.02
N PRO A 160 -2.15 6.66 -14.06
CA PRO A 160 -3.08 7.42 -13.23
C PRO A 160 -3.81 8.49 -14.04
N ASP A 161 -5.05 8.81 -13.65
CA ASP A 161 -5.84 9.87 -14.28
C ASP A 161 -5.12 11.21 -14.23
N GLY A 162 -5.21 11.96 -15.32
CA GLY A 162 -4.51 13.23 -15.52
C GLY A 162 -3.05 13.09 -15.96
N TYR A 163 -2.55 11.87 -16.16
CA TYR A 163 -1.18 11.60 -16.63
C TYR A 163 -1.17 10.82 -17.95
N ARG A 164 -0.02 10.90 -18.65
CA ARG A 164 0.26 10.12 -19.87
C ARG A 164 1.31 9.03 -19.65
N LYS A 165 1.90 9.00 -18.46
CA LYS A 165 2.97 8.08 -18.05
C LYS A 165 2.44 7.11 -17.00
N THR A 166 2.96 5.88 -17.02
CA THR A 166 2.69 4.91 -15.96
C THR A 166 3.33 5.34 -14.64
N PHE A 167 2.91 4.74 -13.54
CA PHE A 167 3.60 4.97 -12.26
C PHE A 167 5.09 4.62 -12.33
N ALA A 168 5.46 3.58 -13.09
CA ALA A 168 6.86 3.19 -13.26
C ALA A 168 7.68 4.13 -14.15
N GLU A 169 7.05 5.01 -14.91
CA GLU A 169 7.71 6.08 -15.67
C GLU A 169 7.82 7.40 -14.88
N LEU A 170 7.13 7.51 -13.76
CA LEU A 170 7.21 8.67 -12.88
C LEU A 170 8.39 8.52 -11.91
N SER A 171 8.96 9.66 -11.49
CA SER A 171 9.90 9.66 -10.37
C SER A 171 9.20 9.29 -9.06
N SER A 172 9.94 8.75 -8.07
CA SER A 172 9.42 8.46 -6.74
C SER A 172 8.79 9.71 -6.10
N ILE A 173 9.42 10.86 -6.24
CA ILE A 173 8.89 12.14 -5.76
C ILE A 173 7.51 12.42 -6.34
N LYS A 174 7.34 12.26 -7.66
CA LYS A 174 6.05 12.53 -8.31
C LYS A 174 4.99 11.51 -7.93
N LYS A 175 5.33 10.23 -7.89
CA LYS A 175 4.45 9.16 -7.42
C LYS A 175 4.01 9.39 -5.98
N ASN A 176 4.94 9.79 -5.09
CA ASN A 176 4.67 10.09 -3.68
C ASN A 176 3.78 11.32 -3.46
N GLN A 177 3.62 12.19 -4.46
CA GLN A 177 2.66 13.30 -4.40
C GLN A 177 1.21 12.88 -4.64
N ILE A 178 0.97 11.84 -5.46
CA ILE A 178 -0.35 11.53 -6.02
C ILE A 178 -0.89 10.14 -5.66
N SER A 179 -0.03 9.21 -5.21
CA SER A 179 -0.39 7.80 -5.06
C SER A 179 -1.47 7.56 -3.98
N HIS A 180 -2.13 6.41 -4.09
CA HIS A 180 -3.06 5.91 -3.08
C HIS A 180 -2.43 5.87 -1.68
N ARG A 181 -1.18 5.36 -1.59
CA ARG A 181 -0.44 5.25 -0.32
C ARG A 181 -0.12 6.62 0.26
N SER A 182 0.31 7.58 -0.55
CA SER A 182 0.59 8.94 -0.07
C SER A 182 -0.66 9.64 0.45
N LYS A 183 -1.81 9.44 -0.20
CA LYS A 183 -3.09 10.01 0.25
C LYS A 183 -3.52 9.44 1.60
N ALA A 184 -3.38 8.14 1.80
CA ALA A 184 -3.67 7.49 3.08
C ALA A 184 -2.70 7.94 4.19
N LEU A 185 -1.40 7.99 3.87
CA LEU A 185 -0.35 8.43 4.81
C LEU A 185 -0.55 9.88 5.26
N LYS A 186 -0.87 10.79 4.35
CA LYS A 186 -1.18 12.19 4.70
C LYS A 186 -2.32 12.29 5.71
N ARG A 187 -3.39 11.48 5.53
CA ARG A 187 -4.51 11.45 6.48
C ARG A 187 -4.09 10.94 7.86
N LEU A 188 -3.23 9.91 7.90
CA LEU A 188 -2.68 9.37 9.14
C LEU A 188 -1.81 10.42 9.85
N ILE A 189 -0.92 11.10 9.15
CA ILE A 189 -0.05 12.14 9.71
C ILE A 189 -0.87 13.31 10.28
N ILE A 190 -1.87 13.80 9.52
CA ILE A 190 -2.77 14.86 9.98
C ILE A 190 -3.52 14.43 11.25
N PHE A 191 -3.94 13.16 11.35
CA PHE A 191 -4.58 12.63 12.55
C PHE A 191 -3.63 12.64 13.74
N LEU A 192 -2.37 12.18 13.57
CA LEU A 192 -1.37 12.18 14.64
C LEU A 192 -1.09 13.61 15.15
N ASP A 193 -0.95 14.56 14.24
CA ASP A 193 -0.73 15.97 14.57
C ASP A 193 -1.91 16.57 15.34
N LYS A 194 -3.14 16.42 14.82
CA LYS A 194 -4.37 16.91 15.49
C LYS A 194 -4.57 16.32 16.88
N LYS A 195 -4.12 15.10 17.12
CA LYS A 195 -4.20 14.42 18.42
C LYS A 195 -3.01 14.72 19.33
N LYS A 196 -2.11 15.60 18.91
CA LYS A 196 -0.91 16.01 19.67
C LYS A 196 0.01 14.82 20.03
N TYR A 197 0.12 13.84 19.13
CA TYR A 197 1.09 12.76 19.24
C TYR A 197 2.47 13.15 18.68
N LEU A 198 2.53 14.23 17.86
CA LEU A 198 3.72 14.73 17.21
C LEU A 198 4.25 16.00 17.84
#